data_269a583fb3412eb8b62e8b9c9d1eacb8
#
_entry.id   269a583fb3412eb8b62e8b9c9d1eacb8
#
_cell.length_a   1.000
_cell.length_b   1.000
_cell.length_c   1.000
_cell.angle_alpha   90.00
_cell.angle_beta   90.00
_cell.angle_gamma   90.00
#
_symmetry.space_group_name_H-M   'P 1'
#
loop_
_entity.id
_entity.type
_entity.pdbx_description
1 polymer ?
#
loop_
_entity_poly.entity_id
_entity_poly.type
_entity_poly.pdbx_seq_one_letter_code
_entity_poly.pdbx_strand_id
1 'polypeptide(L)'
;DAQVAPEPNPECYGQTGDPASLQWLLDEAAFLLDGQELYFSTDVELFEGSLVNYYLDDTIFAITWKEVHDGSVYTFSEVKVNHPSQFRRHLAGGEYGSATQFYTSEMAESVNAVVASSGDFYNFRNFGIIVYQGQVRKVEGTYAETCYIDRNGDLRFTYGGDITTTAAAKEYVAENDIWFSLGFGPVLIDNYEI
;
A
#
# COMPACT_ATOMS: atom_id res chain seq x y z
N ASP A 1 2.01 4.81 19.85
CA ASP A 1 0.88 4.45 18.97
C ASP A 1 0.99 2.97 18.66
N ALA A 2 -0.11 2.22 18.85
CA ALA A 2 -0.12 0.80 18.59
C ALA A 2 0.22 0.54 17.12
N GLN A 3 1.33 -0.11 16.88
CA GLN A 3 1.78 -0.47 15.54
C GLN A 3 1.13 -1.79 15.08
N VAL A 4 0.69 -2.59 16.04
CA VAL A 4 0.10 -3.91 15.81
C VAL A 4 -1.41 -3.76 15.68
N ALA A 5 -1.96 -4.23 14.56
CA ALA A 5 -3.40 -4.30 14.33
C ALA A 5 -4.03 -5.43 15.19
N PRO A 6 -5.35 -5.46 15.35
CA PRO A 6 -6.05 -6.66 15.80
C PRO A 6 -5.67 -7.86 14.94
N GLU A 7 -5.66 -9.04 15.53
CA GLU A 7 -5.39 -10.28 14.78
C GLU A 7 -6.50 -10.50 13.74
N PRO A 8 -6.14 -10.75 12.46
CA PRO A 8 -7.14 -11.03 11.44
C PRO A 8 -7.90 -12.31 11.74
N ASN A 9 -9.21 -12.32 11.45
CA ASN A 9 -10.00 -13.54 11.60
C ASN A 9 -9.61 -14.56 10.52
N PRO A 10 -9.09 -15.76 10.87
CA PRO A 10 -8.72 -16.77 9.90
C PRO A 10 -9.85 -17.25 8.99
N GLU A 11 -11.11 -17.15 9.45
CA GLU A 11 -12.28 -17.55 8.65
C GLU A 11 -12.62 -16.56 7.54
N CYS A 12 -12.05 -15.34 7.59
CA CYS A 12 -12.22 -14.32 6.57
C CYS A 12 -11.28 -14.47 5.37
N TYR A 13 -10.29 -15.37 5.45
CA TYR A 13 -9.42 -15.69 4.33
C TYR A 13 -10.01 -16.78 3.45
N GLY A 14 -9.84 -16.66 2.15
CA GLY A 14 -10.24 -17.70 1.21
C GLY A 14 -9.48 -17.66 -0.10
N GLN A 15 -9.72 -18.72 -0.89
CA GLN A 15 -9.20 -18.86 -2.24
C GLN A 15 -10.28 -19.44 -3.14
N THR A 16 -10.41 -18.93 -4.35
CA THR A 16 -11.32 -19.48 -5.34
C THR A 16 -10.88 -19.14 -6.77
N GLY A 17 -11.23 -19.97 -7.72
CA GLY A 17 -11.16 -19.70 -9.16
C GLY A 17 -12.55 -19.83 -9.80
N ASP A 18 -13.59 -20.08 -9.00
CA ASP A 18 -14.95 -20.26 -9.48
C ASP A 18 -15.65 -18.92 -9.68
N PRO A 19 -16.15 -18.61 -10.91
CA PRO A 19 -16.78 -17.32 -11.20
C PRO A 19 -17.98 -16.98 -10.31
N ALA A 20 -18.78 -17.99 -9.92
CA ALA A 20 -19.94 -17.75 -9.07
C ALA A 20 -19.53 -17.38 -7.63
N SER A 21 -18.46 -18.02 -7.11
CA SER A 21 -17.87 -17.68 -5.81
C SER A 21 -17.23 -16.30 -5.83
N LEU A 22 -16.59 -15.91 -6.93
CA LEU A 22 -16.02 -14.57 -7.10
C LEU A 22 -17.12 -13.51 -7.15
N GLN A 23 -18.22 -13.75 -7.87
CA GLN A 23 -19.34 -12.82 -7.91
C GLN A 23 -19.97 -12.65 -6.51
N TRP A 24 -20.19 -13.75 -5.81
CA TRP A 24 -20.67 -13.70 -4.42
C TRP A 24 -19.75 -12.87 -3.52
N LEU A 25 -18.42 -13.06 -3.64
CA LEU A 25 -17.44 -12.30 -2.88
C LEU A 25 -17.54 -10.79 -3.14
N LEU A 26 -17.69 -10.38 -4.42
CA LEU A 26 -17.85 -8.98 -4.80
C LEU A 26 -19.16 -8.40 -4.27
N ASP A 27 -20.24 -9.17 -4.31
CA ASP A 27 -21.55 -8.77 -3.77
C ASP A 27 -21.47 -8.57 -2.25
N GLU A 28 -20.81 -9.47 -1.52
CA GLU A 28 -20.59 -9.33 -0.07
C GLU A 28 -19.69 -8.15 0.27
N ALA A 29 -18.69 -7.83 -0.56
CA ALA A 29 -17.79 -6.69 -0.36
C ALA A 29 -18.41 -5.33 -0.73
N ALA A 30 -19.60 -5.30 -1.34
CA ALA A 30 -20.22 -4.09 -1.90
C ALA A 30 -20.35 -2.94 -0.89
N PHE A 31 -20.56 -3.24 0.40
CA PHE A 31 -20.67 -2.22 1.47
C PHE A 31 -19.35 -1.46 1.70
N LEU A 32 -18.18 -2.08 1.48
CA LEU A 32 -16.88 -1.42 1.58
C LEU A 32 -16.51 -0.63 0.33
N LEU A 33 -17.14 -0.93 -0.79
CA LEU A 33 -16.84 -0.27 -2.06
C LEU A 33 -17.46 1.13 -2.14
N ASP A 34 -18.55 1.38 -1.42
CA ASP A 34 -19.28 2.66 -1.40
C ASP A 34 -19.54 3.24 -2.80
N GLY A 35 -19.95 2.36 -3.72
CA GLY A 35 -20.18 2.71 -5.13
C GLY A 35 -18.91 2.89 -5.98
N GLN A 36 -17.74 2.63 -5.45
CA GLN A 36 -16.49 2.61 -6.22
C GLN A 36 -16.37 1.29 -6.98
N GLU A 37 -15.84 1.37 -8.19
CA GLU A 37 -15.51 0.19 -8.99
C GLU A 37 -14.16 -0.39 -8.56
N LEU A 38 -14.04 -1.72 -8.65
CA LEU A 38 -12.77 -2.42 -8.57
C LEU A 38 -12.16 -2.57 -9.95
N TYR A 39 -10.84 -2.64 -10.01
CA TYR A 39 -10.15 -3.10 -11.22
C TYR A 39 -10.44 -4.58 -11.46
N PHE A 40 -10.47 -5.39 -10.40
CA PHE A 40 -10.82 -6.81 -10.49
C PHE A 40 -12.28 -6.99 -10.93
N SER A 41 -12.49 -7.87 -11.88
CA SER A 41 -13.83 -8.32 -12.30
C SER A 41 -13.82 -9.84 -12.52
N THR A 42 -15.00 -10.47 -12.55
CA THR A 42 -15.13 -11.90 -12.82
C THR A 42 -14.78 -12.29 -14.27
N ASP A 43 -14.62 -11.31 -15.15
CA ASP A 43 -14.22 -11.49 -16.55
C ASP A 43 -12.71 -11.44 -16.75
N VAL A 44 -11.93 -11.18 -15.68
CA VAL A 44 -10.47 -11.17 -15.73
C VAL A 44 -9.94 -12.54 -16.13
N GLU A 45 -9.06 -12.58 -17.14
CA GLU A 45 -8.37 -13.81 -17.54
C GLU A 45 -7.24 -14.13 -16.56
N LEU A 46 -7.51 -15.04 -15.65
CA LEU A 46 -6.53 -15.48 -14.67
C LEU A 46 -5.40 -16.28 -15.32
N PHE A 47 -4.18 -16.12 -14.78
CA PHE A 47 -3.07 -16.99 -15.13
C PHE A 47 -3.44 -18.45 -14.88
N GLU A 48 -3.16 -19.34 -15.86
CA GLU A 48 -3.56 -20.74 -15.85
C GLU A 48 -3.20 -21.45 -14.55
N GLY A 49 -4.19 -22.07 -13.92
CA GLY A 49 -4.05 -22.80 -12.67
C GLY A 49 -3.89 -21.92 -11.42
N SER A 50 -3.94 -20.60 -11.56
CA SER A 50 -3.92 -19.72 -10.39
C SER A 50 -5.30 -19.58 -9.78
N LEU A 51 -5.31 -19.29 -8.47
CA LEU A 51 -6.51 -18.95 -7.71
C LEU A 51 -6.45 -17.48 -7.33
N VAL A 52 -7.61 -16.90 -7.13
CA VAL A 52 -7.79 -15.61 -6.48
C VAL A 52 -7.75 -15.84 -4.98
N ASN A 53 -6.90 -15.09 -4.28
CA ASN A 53 -6.84 -15.08 -2.82
C ASN A 53 -7.57 -13.85 -2.32
N TYR A 54 -8.29 -13.99 -1.22
CA TYR A 54 -9.02 -12.85 -0.66
C TYR A 54 -9.06 -12.88 0.87
N TYR A 55 -9.34 -11.73 1.43
CA TYR A 55 -9.74 -11.51 2.80
C TYR A 55 -10.94 -10.56 2.81
N LEU A 56 -11.96 -10.89 3.57
CA LEU A 56 -13.13 -10.03 3.74
C LEU A 56 -13.64 -10.06 5.19
N ASP A 57 -13.60 -8.92 5.85
CA ASP A 57 -14.29 -8.65 7.11
C ASP A 57 -15.09 -7.35 7.03
N ASP A 58 -15.63 -6.88 8.13
CA ASP A 58 -16.46 -5.66 8.17
C ASP A 58 -15.70 -4.37 7.85
N THR A 59 -14.37 -4.41 7.75
CA THR A 59 -13.52 -3.22 7.65
C THR A 59 -12.51 -3.27 6.51
N ILE A 60 -12.18 -4.46 6.01
CA ILE A 60 -11.18 -4.69 4.98
C ILE A 60 -11.72 -5.67 3.95
N PHE A 61 -11.63 -5.29 2.69
CA PHE A 61 -11.67 -6.20 1.56
C PHE A 61 -10.34 -6.18 0.83
N ALA A 62 -9.69 -7.31 0.73
CA ALA A 62 -8.46 -7.48 -0.03
C ALA A 62 -8.60 -8.65 -0.99
N ILE A 63 -8.18 -8.46 -2.25
CA ILE A 63 -8.21 -9.47 -3.28
C ILE A 63 -6.88 -9.47 -4.04
N THR A 64 -6.34 -10.66 -4.31
CA THR A 64 -5.07 -10.82 -5.01
C THR A 64 -5.20 -11.90 -6.07
N TRP A 65 -4.78 -11.59 -7.29
CA TRP A 65 -4.85 -12.49 -8.44
C TRP A 65 -3.63 -12.35 -9.36
N LYS A 66 -3.56 -13.20 -10.38
CA LYS A 66 -2.49 -13.18 -11.38
C LYS A 66 -3.06 -13.15 -12.78
N GLU A 67 -2.47 -12.30 -13.63
CA GLU A 67 -2.77 -12.19 -15.05
C GLU A 67 -1.48 -12.34 -15.87
N VAL A 68 -1.65 -12.60 -17.18
CA VAL A 68 -0.54 -12.60 -18.14
C VAL A 68 -0.73 -11.45 -19.12
N HIS A 69 0.29 -10.60 -19.22
CA HIS A 69 0.34 -9.54 -20.22
C HIS A 69 1.69 -9.59 -20.94
N ASP A 70 1.68 -9.64 -22.26
CA ASP A 70 2.88 -9.70 -23.10
C ASP A 70 3.90 -10.79 -22.66
N GLY A 71 3.38 -11.96 -22.26
CA GLY A 71 4.20 -13.10 -21.83
C GLY A 71 4.81 -12.97 -20.42
N SER A 72 4.48 -11.92 -19.69
CA SER A 72 4.87 -11.73 -18.29
C SER A 72 3.70 -11.97 -17.36
N VAL A 73 3.97 -12.60 -16.22
CA VAL A 73 2.97 -12.81 -15.15
C VAL A 73 3.00 -11.65 -14.18
N TYR A 74 1.86 -11.01 -14.01
CA TYR A 74 1.65 -9.93 -13.06
C TYR A 74 0.80 -10.43 -11.89
N THR A 75 1.17 -10.03 -10.69
CA THR A 75 0.35 -10.22 -9.49
C THR A 75 -0.25 -8.87 -9.12
N PHE A 76 -1.56 -8.81 -9.11
CA PHE A 76 -2.32 -7.65 -8.68
C PHE A 76 -2.85 -7.86 -7.28
N SER A 77 -2.90 -6.80 -6.51
CA SER A 77 -3.62 -6.77 -5.23
C SER A 77 -4.44 -5.49 -5.16
N GLU A 78 -5.70 -5.65 -4.85
CA GLU A 78 -6.62 -4.54 -4.65
C GLU A 78 -7.15 -4.60 -3.23
N VAL A 79 -7.15 -3.47 -2.55
CA VAL A 79 -7.50 -3.40 -1.12
C VAL A 79 -8.45 -2.22 -0.91
N LYS A 80 -9.57 -2.49 -0.26
CA LYS A 80 -10.49 -1.48 0.25
C LYS A 80 -10.51 -1.53 1.77
N VAL A 81 -10.48 -0.37 2.38
CA VAL A 81 -10.52 -0.21 3.83
C VAL A 81 -11.61 0.79 4.20
N ASN A 82 -12.27 0.60 5.32
CA ASN A 82 -13.29 1.54 5.77
C ASN A 82 -12.70 2.77 6.47
N HIS A 83 -11.40 2.75 6.80
CA HIS A 83 -10.74 3.89 7.43
C HIS A 83 -9.26 4.00 6.99
N PRO A 84 -8.77 5.19 6.64
CA PRO A 84 -7.40 5.43 6.16
C PRO A 84 -6.31 4.94 7.12
N SER A 85 -6.58 4.94 8.44
CA SER A 85 -5.61 4.47 9.45
C SER A 85 -5.24 2.99 9.32
N GLN A 86 -5.95 2.22 8.49
CA GLN A 86 -5.64 0.82 8.19
C GLN A 86 -4.53 0.67 7.14
N PHE A 87 -4.27 1.74 6.35
CA PHE A 87 -3.14 1.78 5.44
C PHE A 87 -1.92 2.35 6.16
N ARG A 88 -0.88 1.53 6.38
CA ARG A 88 0.25 1.86 7.23
C ARG A 88 1.58 1.48 6.62
N ARG A 89 2.63 2.19 7.02
CA ARG A 89 4.01 1.82 6.79
C ARG A 89 4.57 1.19 8.06
N HIS A 90 5.18 0.02 7.92
CA HIS A 90 5.96 -0.61 8.98
C HIS A 90 7.44 -0.66 8.60
N LEU A 91 8.32 -0.40 9.55
CA LEU A 91 9.76 -0.41 9.35
C LEU A 91 10.36 -1.71 9.91
N ALA A 92 11.41 -2.21 9.26
CA ALA A 92 12.12 -3.39 9.73
C ALA A 92 12.62 -3.20 11.17
N GLY A 93 12.29 -4.13 12.06
CA GLY A 93 12.58 -4.02 13.50
C GLY A 93 11.78 -2.93 14.23
N GLY A 94 10.76 -2.33 13.61
CA GLY A 94 9.91 -1.29 14.21
C GLY A 94 10.58 0.09 14.35
N GLU A 95 11.82 0.25 13.89
CA GLU A 95 12.61 1.47 14.09
C GLU A 95 13.19 2.00 12.78
N TYR A 96 13.20 3.34 12.65
CA TYR A 96 13.87 4.00 11.55
C TYR A 96 15.39 3.83 11.67
N GLY A 97 16.02 3.42 10.57
CA GLY A 97 17.46 3.23 10.49
C GLY A 97 17.95 1.87 11.01
N SER A 98 17.06 0.95 11.33
CA SER A 98 17.44 -0.42 11.67
C SER A 98 18.25 -1.06 10.54
N ALA A 99 19.37 -1.71 10.87
CA ALA A 99 20.17 -2.49 9.93
C ALA A 99 19.63 -3.93 9.75
N THR A 100 18.63 -4.30 10.54
CA THR A 100 18.05 -5.64 10.51
C THR A 100 17.19 -5.80 9.25
N GLN A 101 17.34 -6.96 8.58
CA GLN A 101 16.55 -7.32 7.41
C GLN A 101 15.55 -8.40 7.80
N PHE A 102 14.32 -8.23 7.33
CA PHE A 102 13.24 -9.20 7.52
C PHE A 102 12.56 -9.45 6.17
N TYR A 103 11.99 -10.62 6.01
CA TYR A 103 11.06 -10.84 4.92
C TYR A 103 9.77 -10.02 5.13
N THR A 104 9.15 -9.60 4.03
CA THR A 104 7.88 -8.86 4.09
C THR A 104 6.79 -9.64 4.83
N SER A 105 6.78 -10.98 4.69
CA SER A 105 5.86 -11.87 5.41
C SER A 105 6.07 -11.85 6.92
N GLU A 106 7.32 -11.87 7.38
CA GLU A 106 7.65 -11.79 8.83
C GLU A 106 7.24 -10.44 9.41
N MET A 107 7.46 -9.37 8.64
CA MET A 107 7.03 -8.02 9.03
C MET A 107 5.50 -7.92 9.10
N ALA A 108 4.80 -8.47 8.11
CA ALA A 108 3.34 -8.50 8.07
C ALA A 108 2.76 -9.25 9.28
N GLU A 109 3.28 -10.43 9.59
CA GLU A 109 2.88 -11.24 10.74
C GLU A 109 3.10 -10.48 12.06
N SER A 110 4.24 -9.79 12.20
CA SER A 110 4.57 -9.06 13.43
C SER A 110 3.61 -7.91 13.77
N VAL A 111 2.84 -7.43 12.80
CA VAL A 111 1.88 -6.33 12.95
C VAL A 111 0.44 -6.73 12.60
N ASN A 112 0.19 -8.01 12.38
CA ASN A 112 -1.12 -8.55 12.00
C ASN A 112 -1.67 -7.91 10.71
N ALA A 113 -0.82 -7.69 9.72
CA ALA A 113 -1.24 -7.14 8.44
C ALA A 113 -1.96 -8.18 7.59
N VAL A 114 -3.11 -7.84 7.04
CA VAL A 114 -3.85 -8.68 6.09
C VAL A 114 -3.14 -8.79 4.76
N VAL A 115 -2.58 -7.67 4.28
CA VAL A 115 -1.79 -7.58 3.05
C VAL A 115 -0.57 -6.72 3.32
N ALA A 116 0.56 -7.09 2.75
CA ALA A 116 1.78 -6.31 2.83
C ALA A 116 2.56 -6.37 1.51
N SER A 117 3.17 -5.25 1.17
CA SER A 117 4.08 -5.13 0.04
C SER A 117 5.37 -4.46 0.47
N SER A 118 6.47 -4.76 -0.24
CA SER A 118 7.72 -4.06 -0.05
C SER A 118 7.55 -2.58 -0.37
N GLY A 119 8.08 -1.71 0.50
CA GLY A 119 8.16 -0.28 0.27
C GLY A 119 9.46 0.15 -0.42
N ASP A 120 9.90 1.36 -0.11
CA ASP A 120 11.14 1.92 -0.63
C ASP A 120 12.41 1.39 0.10
N PHE A 121 13.58 1.59 -0.53
CA PHE A 121 14.87 1.17 0.00
C PHE A 121 15.61 2.33 0.68
N TYR A 122 14.96 3.04 1.58
CA TYR A 122 15.47 4.28 2.16
C TYR A 122 16.82 4.15 2.88
N ASN A 123 17.17 2.96 3.37
CA ASN A 123 18.47 2.70 4.01
C ASN A 123 19.61 2.49 3.00
N PHE A 124 19.30 2.05 1.79
CA PHE A 124 20.30 1.69 0.77
C PHE A 124 20.49 2.77 -0.29
N ARG A 125 19.63 3.79 -0.29
CA ARG A 125 19.66 4.87 -1.26
C ARG A 125 19.76 6.23 -0.57
N ASN A 126 20.69 7.06 -1.05
CA ASN A 126 20.89 8.41 -0.53
C ASN A 126 20.02 9.42 -1.28
N PHE A 127 18.73 9.14 -1.45
CA PHE A 127 17.80 10.07 -2.07
C PHE A 127 16.38 9.88 -1.52
N GLY A 128 15.58 10.93 -1.67
CA GLY A 128 14.19 10.97 -1.28
C GLY A 128 13.95 11.68 0.05
N ILE A 129 12.68 11.93 0.28
CA ILE A 129 12.18 12.54 1.51
C ILE A 129 11.45 11.45 2.28
N ILE A 130 11.99 11.10 3.45
CA ILE A 130 11.41 10.04 4.28
C ILE A 130 10.63 10.65 5.42
N VAL A 131 9.34 10.42 5.40
CA VAL A 131 8.40 10.76 6.47
C VAL A 131 7.91 9.47 7.11
N TYR A 132 7.94 9.40 8.41
CA TYR A 132 7.41 8.30 9.18
C TYR A 132 6.67 8.81 10.40
N GLN A 133 5.39 8.46 10.52
CA GLN A 133 4.49 8.91 11.58
C GLN A 133 4.46 10.45 11.73
N GLY A 134 4.33 11.16 10.62
CA GLY A 134 4.28 12.62 10.60
C GLY A 134 5.61 13.31 10.88
N GLN A 135 6.71 12.59 10.96
CA GLN A 135 8.04 13.15 11.23
C GLN A 135 8.96 12.98 10.03
N VAL A 136 9.58 14.09 9.61
CA VAL A 136 10.64 14.07 8.60
C VAL A 136 11.87 13.41 9.20
N ARG A 137 12.28 12.28 8.66
CA ARG A 137 13.44 11.48 9.09
C ARG A 137 14.67 11.73 8.23
N LYS A 138 14.46 12.01 6.94
CA LYS A 138 15.53 12.17 5.97
C LYS A 138 15.10 13.11 4.85
N VAL A 139 16.03 13.94 4.39
CA VAL A 139 15.90 14.75 3.17
C VAL A 139 17.25 14.69 2.46
N GLU A 140 17.35 13.84 1.45
CA GLU A 140 18.60 13.66 0.69
C GLU A 140 18.27 13.43 -0.78
N GLY A 141 19.18 13.89 -1.67
CA GLY A 141 19.07 13.65 -3.09
C GLY A 141 17.69 14.01 -3.64
N THR A 142 17.28 15.26 -3.43
CA THR A 142 15.93 15.80 -3.67
C THR A 142 15.51 15.86 -5.15
N TYR A 143 16.22 15.14 -6.01
CA TYR A 143 15.87 14.96 -7.43
C TYR A 143 14.88 13.81 -7.67
N ALA A 144 14.59 13.00 -6.66
CA ALA A 144 13.66 11.89 -6.78
C ALA A 144 12.23 12.34 -6.44
N GLU A 145 11.29 11.75 -7.14
CA GLU A 145 9.88 11.89 -6.84
C GLU A 145 9.56 11.23 -5.51
N THR A 146 8.64 11.84 -4.78
CA THR A 146 8.19 11.31 -3.49
C THR A 146 6.68 11.27 -3.45
N CYS A 147 6.13 10.10 -3.15
CA CYS A 147 4.73 9.92 -2.83
C CYS A 147 4.54 10.09 -1.32
N TYR A 148 3.58 10.91 -0.94
CA TYR A 148 3.16 11.13 0.45
C TYR A 148 1.76 10.61 0.65
N ILE A 149 1.51 10.05 1.82
CA ILE A 149 0.19 9.63 2.25
C ILE A 149 -0.19 10.47 3.47
N ASP A 150 -1.28 11.21 3.36
CA ASP A 150 -1.80 12.01 4.45
C ASP A 150 -2.67 11.17 5.42
N ARG A 151 -3.18 11.78 6.50
CA ARG A 151 -3.99 11.08 7.49
C ARG A 151 -5.39 10.72 7.00
N ASN A 152 -5.82 11.30 5.88
CA ASN A 152 -7.08 10.94 5.22
C ASN A 152 -6.90 9.78 4.24
N GLY A 153 -5.65 9.35 3.99
CA GLY A 153 -5.31 8.32 3.01
C GLY A 153 -5.10 8.86 1.60
N ASP A 154 -5.16 10.18 1.41
CA ASP A 154 -4.94 10.78 0.11
C ASP A 154 -3.46 10.72 -0.29
N LEU A 155 -3.21 10.42 -1.56
CA LEU A 155 -1.88 10.40 -2.16
C LEU A 155 -1.53 11.80 -2.68
N ARG A 156 -0.31 12.24 -2.37
CA ARG A 156 0.26 13.50 -2.87
C ARG A 156 1.65 13.22 -3.41
N PHE A 157 2.06 14.01 -4.38
CA PHE A 157 3.36 13.84 -5.01
C PHE A 157 4.16 15.14 -4.99
N THR A 158 5.48 15.02 -4.86
CA THR A 158 6.43 16.09 -5.19
C THR A 158 7.44 15.56 -6.19
N TYR A 159 7.81 16.43 -7.12
CA TYR A 159 8.81 16.13 -8.13
C TYR A 159 10.20 16.57 -7.69
N GLY A 160 11.22 16.09 -8.40
CA GLY A 160 12.59 16.43 -8.06
C GLY A 160 12.85 17.94 -8.08
N GLY A 161 13.31 18.49 -6.97
CA GLY A 161 13.58 19.91 -6.80
C GLY A 161 12.49 20.73 -6.10
N ASP A 162 11.28 20.22 -5.96
CA ASP A 162 10.18 20.94 -5.27
C ASP A 162 10.51 21.19 -3.79
N ILE A 163 11.03 20.18 -3.12
CA ILE A 163 11.43 20.26 -1.72
C ILE A 163 12.90 19.91 -1.61
N THR A 164 13.75 20.88 -1.23
CA THR A 164 15.20 20.71 -1.22
C THR A 164 15.83 20.83 0.16
N THR A 165 15.07 21.19 1.18
CA THR A 165 15.57 21.40 2.54
C THR A 165 14.72 20.69 3.57
N THR A 166 15.33 20.34 4.71
CA THR A 166 14.59 19.77 5.84
C THR A 166 13.52 20.72 6.40
N ALA A 167 13.74 22.03 6.32
CA ALA A 167 12.77 23.01 6.78
C ALA A 167 11.53 23.00 5.88
N ALA A 168 11.70 23.07 4.56
CA ALA A 168 10.60 22.99 3.60
C ALA A 168 9.84 21.65 3.69
N ALA A 169 10.56 20.53 3.89
CA ALA A 169 9.93 19.23 4.10
C ALA A 169 9.05 19.20 5.36
N LYS A 170 9.51 19.79 6.46
CA LYS A 170 8.73 19.86 7.70
C LYS A 170 7.50 20.74 7.56
N GLU A 171 7.61 21.86 6.85
CA GLU A 171 6.49 22.75 6.54
C GLU A 171 5.45 22.00 5.69
N TYR A 172 5.86 21.38 4.59
CA TYR A 172 4.99 20.60 3.71
C TYR A 172 4.26 19.48 4.46
N VAL A 173 4.98 18.74 5.33
CA VAL A 173 4.40 17.67 6.16
C VAL A 173 3.33 18.21 7.10
N ALA A 174 3.59 19.34 7.74
CA ALA A 174 2.64 19.96 8.67
C ALA A 174 1.41 20.54 7.97
N GLU A 175 1.60 21.21 6.83
CA GLU A 175 0.51 21.84 6.06
C GLU A 175 -0.44 20.82 5.42
N ASN A 176 0.09 19.65 5.04
CA ASN A 176 -0.68 18.62 4.35
C ASN A 176 -1.00 17.41 5.24
N ASP A 177 -0.77 17.49 6.54
CA ASP A 177 -1.01 16.42 7.52
C ASP A 177 -0.44 15.05 7.09
N ILE A 178 0.77 15.06 6.51
CA ILE A 178 1.41 13.87 5.97
C ILE A 178 1.73 12.88 7.08
N TRP A 179 1.32 11.62 6.88
CA TRP A 179 1.57 10.55 7.82
C TRP A 179 2.84 9.77 7.51
N PHE A 180 3.03 9.39 6.25
CA PHE A 180 4.26 8.76 5.78
C PHE A 180 4.52 9.02 4.30
N SER A 181 5.72 8.68 3.85
CA SER A 181 6.11 8.82 2.44
C SER A 181 6.75 7.55 1.89
N LEU A 182 6.76 7.45 0.56
CA LEU A 182 7.45 6.43 -0.22
C LEU A 182 8.29 7.13 -1.29
N GLY A 183 9.58 6.84 -1.29
CA GLY A 183 10.55 7.46 -2.21
C GLY A 183 10.83 6.57 -3.42
N PHE A 184 9.84 6.33 -4.24
CA PHE A 184 9.98 5.64 -5.52
C PHE A 184 9.30 6.44 -6.62
N GLY A 185 9.94 6.50 -7.76
CA GLY A 185 9.40 7.05 -9.00
C GLY A 185 9.61 6.08 -10.16
N PRO A 186 9.15 6.45 -11.36
CA PRO A 186 8.36 7.66 -11.65
C PRO A 186 6.92 7.58 -11.16
N VAL A 187 6.28 8.73 -11.00
CA VAL A 187 4.83 8.82 -10.87
C VAL A 187 4.20 8.35 -12.17
N LEU A 188 3.38 7.32 -12.12
CA LEU A 188 2.76 6.73 -13.30
C LEU A 188 1.39 7.34 -13.60
N ILE A 189 0.71 7.78 -12.54
CA ILE A 189 -0.62 8.42 -12.64
C ILE A 189 -0.60 9.65 -11.73
N ASP A 190 -0.89 10.82 -12.30
CA ASP A 190 -1.06 12.08 -11.57
C ASP A 190 -2.38 12.72 -12.01
N ASN A 191 -3.22 13.11 -11.05
CA ASN A 191 -4.54 13.68 -11.31
C ASN A 191 -5.39 12.85 -12.29
N TYR A 192 -5.35 11.52 -12.19
CA TYR A 192 -6.04 10.56 -13.06
C TYR A 192 -5.54 10.53 -14.51
N GLU A 193 -4.39 11.12 -14.80
CA GLU A 193 -3.71 11.07 -16.11
C GLU A 193 -2.44 10.22 -16.04
N ILE A 194 -2.17 9.43 -17.11
CA ILE A 194 -1.00 8.56 -17.27
C ILE A 194 0.12 9.32 -17.98
#